data_8c514d9d656f40ff178192d7f8a8d02f
#
_entry.id   8c514d9d656f40ff178192d7f8a8d02f
#
_cell.length_a   1.000
_cell.length_b   1.000
_cell.length_c   1.000
_cell.angle_alpha   90.00
_cell.angle_beta   90.00
_cell.angle_gamma   90.00
#
_symmetry.space_group_name_H-M   'P 1'
#
loop_
_entity.id
_entity.type
_entity.pdbx_description
1 polymer ?
#
loop_
_entity_poly.entity_id
_entity_poly.type
_entity_poly.pdbx_seq_one_letter_code
_entity_poly.pdbx_strand_id
1 'polypeptide(L)'
;MYEDEFELTFNLSGEEPQPEQAAQEPPVPPKPKAAAPVVDEPTRVMVLEKPQPAPQPEMPEPVQEEPEKTPAPTVQVAANGRCVLISGGDRGIGAAAARAFYAAGYRVAVLYHSNAKAAAELEKQLPGITAVQCDVASRASCELAFRTAEQALGRVDVLVSNAGIAQQKLFTDITPEEWQHMLDVNLSGAFHLCQLALPGMIRRKAGRILTVSSMW
;
A
#
# COMPACT_ATOMS: atom_id res chain seq x y z
N MET A 1 17.00 38.46 -4.46
CA MET A 1 17.36 38.90 -3.10
C MET A 1 16.04 39.25 -2.41
N TYR A 2 15.40 38.23 -1.84
CA TYR A 2 14.25 38.36 -0.92
C TYR A 2 14.50 37.31 0.17
N GLU A 3 14.98 37.80 1.31
CA GLU A 3 15.07 37.07 2.55
C GLU A 3 13.77 37.36 3.31
N ASP A 4 12.84 36.40 3.37
CA ASP A 4 11.71 36.44 4.28
C ASP A 4 12.07 35.56 5.49
N GLU A 5 12.54 36.20 6.55
CA GLU A 5 12.71 35.60 7.86
C GLU A 5 11.33 35.34 8.47
N PHE A 6 10.98 34.06 8.63
CA PHE A 6 9.80 33.63 9.38
C PHE A 6 10.17 33.57 10.87
N GLU A 7 9.94 34.64 11.63
CA GLU A 7 10.05 34.61 13.09
C GLU A 7 8.80 33.97 13.71
N LEU A 8 8.97 32.74 14.24
CA LEU A 8 7.98 32.07 15.10
C LEU A 8 8.20 32.58 16.57
N THR A 9 7.42 33.56 16.97
CA THR A 9 7.38 34.01 18.39
C THR A 9 6.42 33.12 19.18
N PHE A 10 6.97 32.31 20.10
CA PHE A 10 6.19 31.60 21.12
C PHE A 10 5.95 32.49 22.32
N ASN A 11 4.68 32.83 22.58
CA ASN A 11 4.30 33.55 23.80
C ASN A 11 4.07 32.56 24.95
N LEU A 12 4.97 32.56 25.95
CA LEU A 12 4.95 31.70 27.14
C LEU A 12 4.28 32.35 28.37
N SER A 13 3.47 33.40 28.20
CA SER A 13 2.69 33.96 29.29
C SER A 13 1.34 33.23 29.38
N GLY A 14 1.18 32.43 30.44
CA GLY A 14 -0.03 31.70 30.76
C GLY A 14 -1.13 32.62 31.30
N GLU A 15 -1.85 33.29 30.43
CA GLU A 15 -3.13 33.92 30.74
C GLU A 15 -4.27 33.08 30.08
N GLU A 16 -5.18 32.62 30.92
CA GLU A 16 -6.40 31.90 30.45
C GLU A 16 -7.26 32.89 29.65
N PRO A 17 -7.75 32.48 28.46
CA PRO A 17 -8.68 33.29 27.69
C PRO A 17 -10.04 33.35 28.39
N GLN A 18 -10.52 34.59 28.68
CA GLN A 18 -11.89 34.83 29.11
C GLN A 18 -12.89 34.42 28.01
N PRO A 19 -14.11 33.95 28.35
CA PRO A 19 -15.08 33.51 27.37
C PRO A 19 -15.57 34.71 26.55
N GLU A 20 -15.26 34.69 25.27
CA GLU A 20 -15.67 35.66 24.27
C GLU A 20 -17.20 35.52 24.01
N GLN A 21 -17.85 36.67 24.10
CA GLN A 21 -19.32 36.82 23.95
C GLN A 21 -19.77 36.28 22.58
N ALA A 22 -20.86 35.50 22.61
CA ALA A 22 -21.53 34.93 21.45
C ALA A 22 -21.76 35.98 20.34
N ALA A 23 -21.01 35.82 19.23
CA ALA A 23 -21.28 36.56 17.99
C ALA A 23 -22.58 36.01 17.39
N GLN A 24 -23.55 36.91 17.19
CA GLN A 24 -24.85 36.63 16.57
C GLN A 24 -24.65 36.17 15.14
N GLU A 25 -25.26 35.04 14.78
CA GLU A 25 -25.28 34.54 13.40
C GLU A 25 -26.00 35.56 12.47
N PRO A 26 -25.47 35.77 11.25
CA PRO A 26 -26.13 36.62 10.27
C PRO A 26 -27.45 35.99 9.80
N PRO A 27 -28.47 36.81 9.47
CA PRO A 27 -29.79 36.31 9.13
C PRO A 27 -29.78 35.49 7.82
N VAL A 28 -30.44 34.33 7.87
CA VAL A 28 -30.66 33.42 6.73
C VAL A 28 -31.49 34.13 5.66
N PRO A 29 -31.07 34.13 4.38
CA PRO A 29 -31.86 34.73 3.30
C PRO A 29 -33.16 33.94 3.08
N PRO A 30 -34.29 34.62 2.73
CA PRO A 30 -35.59 33.98 2.55
C PRO A 30 -35.63 33.03 1.35
N LYS A 31 -36.24 31.85 1.53
CA LYS A 31 -36.48 30.88 0.46
C LYS A 31 -37.21 31.53 -0.72
N PRO A 32 -36.81 31.25 -1.97
CA PRO A 32 -37.56 31.71 -3.13
C PRO A 32 -38.93 31.05 -3.20
N LYS A 33 -39.95 31.89 -3.44
CA LYS A 33 -41.36 31.46 -3.66
C LYS A 33 -41.44 30.57 -4.90
N ALA A 34 -42.21 29.48 -4.77
CA ALA A 34 -42.52 28.59 -5.86
C ALA A 34 -43.09 29.37 -7.07
N ALA A 35 -42.45 29.22 -8.21
CA ALA A 35 -42.94 29.69 -9.50
C ALA A 35 -44.00 28.70 -10.03
N ALA A 36 -45.04 29.24 -10.66
CA ALA A 36 -46.17 28.53 -11.23
C ALA A 36 -45.73 27.56 -12.37
N PRO A 37 -46.53 26.52 -12.67
CA PRO A 37 -46.16 25.49 -13.65
C PRO A 37 -46.13 26.08 -15.05
N VAL A 38 -44.97 25.90 -15.71
CA VAL A 38 -44.81 26.18 -17.15
C VAL A 38 -45.33 24.94 -17.88
N VAL A 39 -46.24 25.21 -18.83
CA VAL A 39 -46.89 24.22 -19.70
C VAL A 39 -45.85 23.54 -20.59
N ASP A 40 -45.85 22.20 -20.60
CA ASP A 40 -45.00 21.32 -21.39
C ASP A 40 -45.20 21.56 -22.91
N GLU A 41 -44.14 21.98 -23.60
CA GLU A 41 -43.97 21.66 -24.99
C GLU A 41 -43.21 20.33 -25.11
N PRO A 42 -43.62 19.41 -25.99
CA PRO A 42 -42.94 18.09 -26.08
C PRO A 42 -41.53 18.27 -26.67
N THR A 43 -40.56 18.14 -25.81
CA THR A 43 -39.15 18.06 -26.23
C THR A 43 -38.96 16.82 -27.11
N ARG A 44 -38.72 17.05 -28.39
CA ARG A 44 -38.39 16.00 -29.36
C ARG A 44 -37.11 15.31 -28.95
N VAL A 45 -37.25 14.14 -28.33
CA VAL A 45 -36.11 13.27 -27.99
C VAL A 45 -35.50 12.80 -29.30
N MET A 46 -34.35 13.35 -29.66
CA MET A 46 -33.50 12.76 -30.69
C MET A 46 -32.91 11.47 -30.11
N VAL A 47 -33.43 10.33 -30.54
CA VAL A 47 -32.78 9.05 -30.29
C VAL A 47 -31.48 9.04 -31.09
N LEU A 48 -30.35 9.29 -30.42
CA LEU A 48 -29.04 9.02 -30.96
C LEU A 48 -28.91 7.49 -31.10
N GLU A 49 -29.02 6.99 -32.33
CA GLU A 49 -28.62 5.63 -32.63
C GLU A 49 -27.20 5.40 -32.12
N LYS A 50 -27.04 4.37 -31.28
CA LYS A 50 -25.72 3.93 -30.83
C LYS A 50 -24.89 3.61 -32.09
N PRO A 51 -23.69 4.20 -32.25
CA PRO A 51 -22.80 3.77 -33.30
C PRO A 51 -22.49 2.29 -33.13
N GLN A 52 -22.68 1.51 -34.19
CA GLN A 52 -22.24 0.13 -34.20
C GLN A 52 -20.73 0.10 -33.94
N PRO A 53 -20.26 -0.79 -33.06
CA PRO A 53 -18.82 -0.92 -32.83
C PRO A 53 -18.18 -1.33 -34.18
N ALA A 54 -17.18 -0.57 -34.59
CA ALA A 54 -16.32 -0.93 -35.71
C ALA A 54 -15.72 -2.32 -35.45
N PRO A 55 -15.55 -3.16 -36.52
CA PRO A 55 -14.90 -4.44 -36.36
C PRO A 55 -13.51 -4.22 -35.74
N GLN A 56 -13.31 -4.78 -34.57
CA GLN A 56 -11.99 -4.78 -33.92
C GLN A 56 -11.06 -5.64 -34.79
N PRO A 57 -9.85 -5.18 -35.09
CA PRO A 57 -8.87 -6.04 -35.72
C PRO A 57 -8.65 -7.25 -34.81
N GLU A 58 -8.79 -8.44 -35.37
CA GLU A 58 -8.48 -9.71 -34.69
C GLU A 58 -7.03 -9.59 -34.19
N MET A 59 -6.86 -9.43 -32.88
CA MET A 59 -5.56 -9.58 -32.27
C MET A 59 -5.17 -11.06 -32.40
N PRO A 60 -3.96 -11.36 -32.86
CA PRO A 60 -3.50 -12.76 -32.85
C PRO A 60 -3.59 -13.27 -31.41
N GLU A 61 -4.17 -14.46 -31.25
CA GLU A 61 -4.22 -15.14 -29.96
C GLU A 61 -2.82 -15.17 -29.35
N PRO A 62 -2.66 -14.85 -28.06
CA PRO A 62 -1.37 -14.96 -27.43
C PRO A 62 -0.93 -16.42 -27.50
N VAL A 63 0.13 -16.68 -28.24
CA VAL A 63 0.80 -17.97 -28.22
C VAL A 63 1.17 -18.25 -26.78
N GLN A 64 0.49 -19.19 -26.14
CA GLN A 64 0.85 -19.69 -24.84
C GLN A 64 2.16 -20.47 -25.02
N GLU A 65 3.27 -19.79 -24.93
CA GLU A 65 4.53 -20.45 -24.62
C GLU A 65 4.37 -21.02 -23.20
N GLU A 66 4.11 -22.31 -23.11
CA GLU A 66 4.28 -23.04 -21.85
C GLU A 66 5.72 -22.75 -21.38
N PRO A 67 5.90 -22.23 -20.15
CA PRO A 67 7.25 -22.05 -19.65
C PRO A 67 7.88 -23.43 -19.55
N GLU A 68 8.87 -23.65 -20.40
CA GLU A 68 9.75 -24.82 -20.35
C GLU A 68 10.18 -25.00 -18.89
N LYS A 69 9.75 -26.10 -18.27
CA LYS A 69 10.15 -26.49 -16.92
C LYS A 69 11.64 -26.82 -16.94
N THR A 70 12.47 -25.82 -16.95
CA THR A 70 13.87 -25.99 -16.62
C THR A 70 13.93 -26.49 -15.17
N PRO A 71 14.49 -27.69 -14.90
CA PRO A 71 14.63 -28.16 -13.53
C PRO A 71 15.46 -27.11 -12.78
N ALA A 72 14.90 -26.57 -11.71
CA ALA A 72 15.59 -25.59 -10.88
C ALA A 72 16.95 -26.21 -10.46
N PRO A 73 18.07 -25.53 -10.71
CA PRO A 73 19.35 -26.01 -10.25
C PRO A 73 19.27 -26.10 -8.72
N THR A 74 19.62 -27.27 -8.17
CA THR A 74 19.82 -27.47 -6.73
C THR A 74 21.11 -26.72 -6.38
N VAL A 75 21.02 -25.41 -6.35
CA VAL A 75 22.10 -24.53 -5.92
C VAL A 75 22.17 -24.67 -4.41
N GLN A 76 23.22 -25.32 -3.92
CA GLN A 76 23.63 -25.17 -2.52
C GLN A 76 24.10 -23.72 -2.38
N VAL A 77 23.16 -22.84 -2.03
CA VAL A 77 23.43 -21.42 -1.90
C VAL A 77 24.22 -21.22 -0.62
N ALA A 78 25.51 -20.91 -0.76
CA ALA A 78 26.32 -20.51 0.38
C ALA A 78 25.64 -19.30 1.04
N ALA A 79 25.22 -19.45 2.30
CA ALA A 79 24.55 -18.38 3.04
C ALA A 79 25.46 -17.15 3.09
N ASN A 80 25.01 -16.01 2.54
CA ASN A 80 25.77 -14.75 2.58
C ASN A 80 25.67 -14.04 3.95
N GLY A 81 24.98 -14.66 4.91
CA GLY A 81 24.80 -14.16 6.26
C GLY A 81 23.87 -12.94 6.38
N ARG A 82 23.27 -12.46 5.28
CA ARG A 82 22.34 -11.34 5.27
C ARG A 82 20.90 -11.81 5.39
N CYS A 83 20.06 -10.94 5.91
CA CYS A 83 18.66 -11.24 6.20
C CYS A 83 17.74 -10.24 5.51
N VAL A 84 16.67 -10.74 4.91
CA VAL A 84 15.65 -9.92 4.24
C VAL A 84 14.27 -10.19 4.82
N LEU A 85 13.52 -9.13 5.05
CA LEU A 85 12.09 -9.16 5.41
C LEU A 85 11.29 -8.57 4.25
N ILE A 86 10.26 -9.30 3.78
CA ILE A 86 9.47 -8.92 2.62
C ILE A 86 7.98 -8.89 3.01
N SER A 87 7.31 -7.76 2.91
CA SER A 87 5.86 -7.68 3.12
C SER A 87 5.08 -8.05 1.86
N GLY A 88 3.93 -8.72 2.02
CA GLY A 88 3.17 -9.28 0.89
C GLY A 88 3.98 -10.32 0.10
N GLY A 89 4.74 -11.15 0.82
CA GLY A 89 5.69 -12.09 0.23
C GLY A 89 5.09 -13.42 -0.22
N ASP A 90 3.79 -13.64 -0.01
CA ASP A 90 3.10 -14.89 -0.31
C ASP A 90 2.72 -15.07 -1.79
N ARG A 91 2.73 -14.00 -2.59
CA ARG A 91 2.34 -14.03 -4.01
C ARG A 91 3.02 -12.94 -4.84
N GLY A 92 2.82 -13.03 -6.17
CA GLY A 92 3.22 -11.98 -7.12
C GLY A 92 4.68 -11.55 -6.98
N ILE A 93 4.90 -10.24 -7.00
CA ILE A 93 6.24 -9.62 -6.92
C ILE A 93 6.94 -9.99 -5.61
N GLY A 94 6.22 -9.99 -4.49
CA GLY A 94 6.81 -10.34 -3.19
C GLY A 94 7.35 -11.77 -3.14
N ALA A 95 6.60 -12.75 -3.66
CA ALA A 95 7.05 -14.14 -3.73
C ALA A 95 8.21 -14.32 -4.72
N ALA A 96 8.21 -13.59 -5.84
CA ALA A 96 9.33 -13.60 -6.78
C ALA A 96 10.60 -13.01 -6.14
N ALA A 97 10.46 -11.91 -5.39
CA ALA A 97 11.55 -11.33 -4.62
C ALA A 97 12.07 -12.32 -3.55
N ALA A 98 11.18 -13.01 -2.83
CA ALA A 98 11.57 -14.03 -1.84
C ALA A 98 12.42 -15.13 -2.48
N ARG A 99 12.03 -15.64 -3.65
CA ARG A 99 12.83 -16.63 -4.40
C ARG A 99 14.18 -16.08 -4.83
N ALA A 100 14.22 -14.85 -5.33
CA ALA A 100 15.47 -14.22 -5.78
C ALA A 100 16.44 -14.01 -4.62
N PHE A 101 15.97 -13.49 -3.48
CA PHE A 101 16.82 -13.32 -2.30
C PHE A 101 17.26 -14.66 -1.72
N TYR A 102 16.37 -15.66 -1.69
CA TYR A 102 16.73 -17.01 -1.27
C TYR A 102 17.82 -17.61 -2.16
N ALA A 103 17.67 -17.53 -3.48
CA ALA A 103 18.67 -17.99 -4.43
C ALA A 103 20.01 -17.23 -4.31
N ALA A 104 19.99 -15.97 -3.85
CA ALA A 104 21.20 -15.18 -3.56
C ALA A 104 21.80 -15.47 -2.16
N GLY A 105 21.29 -16.46 -1.42
CA GLY A 105 21.83 -16.90 -0.13
C GLY A 105 21.41 -16.06 1.07
N TYR A 106 20.35 -15.28 0.95
CA TYR A 106 19.80 -14.56 2.08
C TYR A 106 18.94 -15.48 2.96
N ARG A 107 18.92 -15.22 4.26
CA ARG A 107 17.87 -15.71 5.14
C ARG A 107 16.63 -14.86 4.91
N VAL A 108 15.52 -15.49 4.59
CA VAL A 108 14.31 -14.79 4.13
C VAL A 108 13.19 -14.97 5.14
N ALA A 109 12.53 -13.87 5.52
CA ALA A 109 11.22 -13.89 6.15
C ALA A 109 10.23 -13.14 5.27
N VAL A 110 9.01 -13.66 5.18
CA VAL A 110 7.91 -13.05 4.42
C VAL A 110 6.74 -12.75 5.35
N LEU A 111 6.12 -11.60 5.17
CA LEU A 111 4.87 -11.24 5.82
C LEU A 111 3.73 -11.46 4.83
N TYR A 112 2.67 -12.13 5.28
CA TYR A 112 1.44 -12.34 4.51
C TYR A 112 0.22 -11.90 5.31
N HIS A 113 -0.84 -11.46 4.66
CA HIS A 113 -2.04 -11.00 5.36
C HIS A 113 -3.00 -12.17 5.66
N SER A 114 -3.59 -12.77 4.65
CA SER A 114 -4.68 -13.75 4.82
C SER A 114 -4.43 -15.09 4.13
N ASN A 115 -3.52 -15.16 3.16
CA ASN A 115 -3.32 -16.37 2.37
C ASN A 115 -2.27 -17.31 2.97
N ALA A 116 -2.62 -17.91 4.12
CA ALA A 116 -1.77 -18.87 4.81
C ALA A 116 -1.38 -20.07 3.93
N LYS A 117 -2.26 -20.48 2.99
CA LYS A 117 -1.97 -21.59 2.07
C LYS A 117 -0.81 -21.25 1.11
N ALA A 118 -0.82 -20.06 0.53
CA ALA A 118 0.28 -19.63 -0.34
C ALA A 118 1.59 -19.44 0.43
N ALA A 119 1.51 -18.91 1.65
CA ALA A 119 2.66 -18.78 2.53
C ALA A 119 3.29 -20.14 2.87
N ALA A 120 2.47 -21.13 3.28
CA ALA A 120 2.94 -22.48 3.56
C ALA A 120 3.51 -23.19 2.32
N GLU A 121 2.94 -22.93 1.14
CA GLU A 121 3.47 -23.47 -0.10
C GLU A 121 4.84 -22.86 -0.44
N LEU A 122 5.01 -21.57 -0.21
CA LEU A 122 6.29 -20.90 -0.38
C LEU A 122 7.37 -21.45 0.58
N GLU A 123 7.00 -21.74 1.85
CA GLU A 123 7.91 -22.38 2.81
C GLU A 123 8.35 -23.78 2.37
N LYS A 124 7.47 -24.55 1.74
CA LYS A 124 7.83 -25.86 1.16
C LYS A 124 8.79 -25.73 -0.03
N GLN A 125 8.57 -24.70 -0.88
CA GLN A 125 9.42 -24.44 -2.06
C GLN A 125 10.79 -23.89 -1.69
N LEU A 126 10.88 -23.15 -0.59
CA LEU A 126 12.11 -22.49 -0.10
C LEU A 126 12.41 -22.90 1.35
N PRO A 127 12.98 -24.10 1.55
CA PRO A 127 13.24 -24.62 2.89
C PRO A 127 14.09 -23.66 3.75
N GLY A 128 13.60 -23.36 4.95
CA GLY A 128 14.30 -22.47 5.89
C GLY A 128 13.91 -21.00 5.81
N ILE A 129 12.94 -20.63 4.98
CA ILE A 129 12.31 -19.31 5.11
C ILE A 129 11.31 -19.32 6.27
N THR A 130 10.91 -18.15 6.71
CA THR A 130 9.89 -17.96 7.76
C THR A 130 8.74 -17.13 7.21
N ALA A 131 7.52 -17.65 7.25
CA ALA A 131 6.32 -16.90 6.90
C ALA A 131 5.58 -16.47 8.17
N VAL A 132 5.27 -15.17 8.29
CA VAL A 132 4.60 -14.58 9.45
C VAL A 132 3.35 -13.84 9.00
N GLN A 133 2.23 -14.12 9.69
CA GLN A 133 1.00 -13.37 9.40
C GLN A 133 1.13 -11.93 9.91
N CYS A 134 0.73 -10.97 9.09
CA CYS A 134 0.80 -9.55 9.38
C CYS A 134 -0.23 -8.76 8.60
N ASP A 135 -1.06 -8.01 9.30
CA ASP A 135 -1.82 -6.92 8.71
C ASP A 135 -0.96 -5.65 8.80
N VAL A 136 -0.47 -5.18 7.65
CA VAL A 136 0.41 -4.00 7.60
C VAL A 136 -0.31 -2.70 7.93
N ALA A 137 -1.64 -2.64 7.79
CA ALA A 137 -2.45 -1.50 8.21
C ALA A 137 -2.44 -1.32 9.74
N SER A 138 -2.22 -2.41 10.49
CA SER A 138 -2.19 -2.39 11.95
C SER A 138 -0.76 -2.28 12.48
N ARG A 139 -0.46 -1.18 13.18
CA ARG A 139 0.83 -0.97 13.84
C ARG A 139 1.18 -2.11 14.80
N ALA A 140 0.23 -2.53 15.62
CA ALA A 140 0.45 -3.60 16.59
C ALA A 140 0.77 -4.94 15.91
N SER A 141 0.08 -5.25 14.80
CA SER A 141 0.36 -6.43 13.98
C SER A 141 1.77 -6.36 13.39
N CYS A 142 2.17 -5.21 12.85
CA CYS A 142 3.53 -4.99 12.33
C CYS A 142 4.59 -5.21 13.41
N GLU A 143 4.39 -4.70 14.62
CA GLU A 143 5.34 -4.87 15.73
C GLU A 143 5.51 -6.32 16.14
N LEU A 144 4.41 -7.07 16.22
CA LEU A 144 4.46 -8.49 16.56
C LEU A 144 5.16 -9.29 15.45
N ALA A 145 4.74 -9.08 14.20
CA ALA A 145 5.29 -9.78 13.05
C ALA A 145 6.77 -9.45 12.83
N PHE A 146 7.17 -8.19 12.99
CA PHE A 146 8.57 -7.77 12.87
C PHE A 146 9.44 -8.44 13.94
N ARG A 147 9.01 -8.47 15.20
CA ARG A 147 9.72 -9.17 16.27
C ARG A 147 9.86 -10.66 15.99
N THR A 148 8.80 -11.32 15.54
CA THR A 148 8.84 -12.73 15.16
C THR A 148 9.83 -12.99 14.03
N ALA A 149 9.81 -12.17 12.99
CA ALA A 149 10.74 -12.27 11.89
C ALA A 149 12.19 -11.98 12.34
N GLU A 150 12.40 -10.97 13.18
CA GLU A 150 13.73 -10.64 13.70
C GLU A 150 14.29 -11.76 14.60
N GLN A 151 13.45 -12.41 15.40
CA GLN A 151 13.86 -13.59 16.18
C GLN A 151 14.29 -14.76 15.28
N ALA A 152 13.56 -15.01 14.20
CA ALA A 152 13.90 -16.06 13.26
C ALA A 152 15.16 -15.74 12.45
N LEU A 153 15.33 -14.49 12.03
CA LEU A 153 16.45 -14.05 11.20
C LEU A 153 17.70 -13.63 11.99
N GLY A 154 17.54 -13.23 13.25
CA GLY A 154 18.56 -12.58 14.08
C GLY A 154 18.71 -11.09 13.83
N ARG A 155 18.41 -10.60 12.62
CA ARG A 155 18.41 -9.17 12.24
C ARG A 155 17.69 -8.99 10.91
N VAL A 156 17.39 -7.74 10.54
CA VAL A 156 16.88 -7.38 9.22
C VAL A 156 17.89 -6.46 8.54
N ASP A 157 18.56 -6.94 7.50
CA ASP A 157 19.52 -6.15 6.70
C ASP A 157 18.86 -5.48 5.50
N VAL A 158 17.83 -6.11 4.96
CA VAL A 158 17.03 -5.61 3.84
C VAL A 158 15.55 -5.68 4.22
N LEU A 159 14.84 -4.59 4.03
CA LEU A 159 13.38 -4.55 4.08
C LEU A 159 12.85 -4.32 2.67
N VAL A 160 11.96 -5.20 2.20
CA VAL A 160 11.17 -5.00 0.98
C VAL A 160 9.73 -4.71 1.37
N SER A 161 9.35 -3.43 1.33
CA SER A 161 7.98 -2.99 1.56
C SER A 161 7.20 -3.12 0.26
N ASN A 162 6.49 -4.25 0.11
CA ASN A 162 5.79 -4.64 -1.11
C ASN A 162 4.30 -4.89 -0.89
N ALA A 163 3.84 -5.08 0.35
CA ALA A 163 2.41 -5.23 0.64
C ALA A 163 1.62 -4.02 0.13
N GLY A 164 0.53 -4.30 -0.58
CA GLY A 164 -0.33 -3.26 -1.13
C GLY A 164 -1.62 -3.86 -1.67
N ILE A 165 -2.62 -2.99 -1.78
CA ILE A 165 -3.92 -3.28 -2.38
C ILE A 165 -4.19 -2.30 -3.51
N ALA A 166 -5.02 -2.73 -4.46
CA ALA A 166 -5.53 -1.90 -5.54
C ALA A 166 -7.06 -1.98 -5.55
N GLN A 167 -7.69 -0.92 -6.00
CA GLN A 167 -9.14 -0.82 -6.09
C GLN A 167 -9.52 -0.32 -7.48
N GLN A 168 -10.45 -1.02 -8.14
CA GLN A 168 -11.03 -0.60 -9.41
C GLN A 168 -12.44 -0.05 -9.15
N LYS A 169 -12.54 1.25 -8.97
CA LYS A 169 -13.80 1.96 -8.67
C LYS A 169 -13.76 3.35 -9.28
N LEU A 170 -14.92 3.89 -9.68
CA LEU A 170 -15.02 5.30 -10.03
C LEU A 170 -14.71 6.15 -8.81
N PHE A 171 -14.02 7.25 -9.00
CA PHE A 171 -13.62 8.13 -7.89
C PHE A 171 -14.82 8.59 -7.05
N THR A 172 -15.96 8.85 -7.69
CA THR A 172 -17.23 9.24 -7.04
C THR A 172 -17.82 8.16 -6.15
N ASP A 173 -17.45 6.90 -6.36
CA ASP A 173 -18.04 5.75 -5.66
C ASP A 173 -17.14 5.23 -4.52
N ILE A 174 -15.92 5.82 -4.39
CA ILE A 174 -15.00 5.48 -3.30
C ILE A 174 -15.53 6.08 -2.01
N THR A 175 -15.77 5.23 -1.00
CA THR A 175 -16.17 5.70 0.32
C THR A 175 -14.97 6.21 1.13
N PRO A 176 -15.21 7.06 2.15
CA PRO A 176 -14.13 7.51 3.05
C PRO A 176 -13.39 6.34 3.72
N GLU A 177 -14.09 5.27 4.07
CA GLU A 177 -13.52 4.09 4.72
C GLU A 177 -12.63 3.30 3.76
N GLU A 178 -13.06 3.16 2.50
CA GLU A 178 -12.24 2.52 1.46
C GLU A 178 -10.98 3.33 1.15
N TRP A 179 -11.12 4.66 1.08
CA TRP A 179 -9.99 5.56 0.93
C TRP A 179 -9.01 5.43 2.09
N GLN A 180 -9.50 5.46 3.34
CA GLN A 180 -8.67 5.31 4.52
C GLN A 180 -7.95 3.96 4.53
N HIS A 181 -8.66 2.88 4.24
CA HIS A 181 -8.07 1.54 4.15
C HIS A 181 -6.95 1.46 3.10
N MET A 182 -7.12 2.12 1.97
CA MET A 182 -6.09 2.22 0.93
C MET A 182 -4.82 2.91 1.45
N LEU A 183 -4.98 4.01 2.19
CA LEU A 183 -3.86 4.72 2.82
C LEU A 183 -3.22 3.88 3.92
N ASP A 184 -4.01 3.21 4.74
CA ASP A 184 -3.52 2.40 5.85
C ASP A 184 -2.65 1.24 5.37
N VAL A 185 -3.05 0.56 4.29
CA VAL A 185 -2.28 -0.54 3.72
C VAL A 185 -1.07 -0.03 2.93
N ASN A 186 -1.30 0.88 1.95
CA ASN A 186 -0.28 1.21 0.95
C ASN A 186 0.75 2.24 1.47
N LEU A 187 0.37 3.11 2.39
CA LEU A 187 1.23 4.18 2.92
C LEU A 187 1.63 3.92 4.37
N SER A 188 0.65 3.80 5.28
CA SER A 188 0.93 3.60 6.70
C SER A 188 1.64 2.28 6.95
N GLY A 189 1.29 1.22 6.20
CA GLY A 189 1.97 -0.09 6.29
C GLY A 189 3.46 0.00 5.97
N ALA A 190 3.83 0.71 4.91
CA ALA A 190 5.23 0.96 4.57
C ALA A 190 5.94 1.77 5.67
N PHE A 191 5.30 2.82 6.18
CA PHE A 191 5.82 3.62 7.29
C PHE A 191 6.06 2.76 8.55
N HIS A 192 5.10 1.93 8.95
CA HIS A 192 5.21 1.07 10.12
C HIS A 192 6.46 0.17 10.04
N LEU A 193 6.62 -0.54 8.92
CA LEU A 193 7.74 -1.48 8.74
C LEU A 193 9.09 -0.75 8.64
N CYS A 194 9.14 0.39 7.93
CA CYS A 194 10.35 1.21 7.87
C CYS A 194 10.78 1.69 9.25
N GLN A 195 9.82 2.20 10.05
CA GLN A 195 10.09 2.68 11.40
C GLN A 195 10.60 1.58 12.34
N LEU A 196 10.14 0.33 12.15
CA LEU A 196 10.62 -0.82 12.92
C LEU A 196 12.02 -1.28 12.50
N ALA A 197 12.32 -1.25 11.20
CA ALA A 197 13.61 -1.72 10.66
C ALA A 197 14.76 -0.72 10.89
N LEU A 198 14.48 0.58 10.76
CA LEU A 198 15.48 1.65 10.80
C LEU A 198 16.38 1.67 12.04
N PRO A 199 15.89 1.51 13.28
CA PRO A 199 16.74 1.58 14.47
C PRO A 199 17.86 0.53 14.45
N GLY A 200 17.55 -0.69 14.01
CA GLY A 200 18.54 -1.76 13.84
C GLY A 200 19.56 -1.44 12.75
N MET A 201 19.10 -0.94 11.61
CA MET A 201 19.96 -0.56 10.48
C MET A 201 20.88 0.61 10.82
N ILE A 202 20.36 1.64 11.53
CA ILE A 202 21.14 2.82 11.96
C ILE A 202 22.25 2.40 12.93
N ARG A 203 21.94 1.60 13.96
CA ARG A 203 22.95 1.10 14.91
C ARG A 203 24.08 0.37 14.24
N ARG A 204 23.79 -0.41 13.19
CA ARG A 204 24.78 -1.16 12.43
C ARG A 204 25.44 -0.34 11.33
N LYS A 205 24.98 0.89 11.08
CA LYS A 205 25.39 1.75 9.95
C LYS A 205 25.29 1.03 8.60
N ALA A 206 24.35 0.09 8.48
CA ALA A 206 24.14 -0.75 7.31
C ALA A 206 22.70 -1.21 7.23
N GLY A 207 22.07 -1.07 6.07
CA GLY A 207 20.71 -1.51 5.75
C GLY A 207 20.29 -1.09 4.35
N ARG A 208 19.24 -1.71 3.87
CA ARG A 208 18.59 -1.36 2.59
C ARG A 208 17.08 -1.41 2.80
N ILE A 209 16.38 -0.41 2.29
CA ILE A 209 14.91 -0.39 2.22
C ILE A 209 14.53 -0.24 0.75
N LEU A 210 13.72 -1.16 0.27
CA LEU A 210 13.14 -1.13 -1.07
C LEU A 210 11.64 -0.99 -0.91
N THR A 211 11.05 0.01 -1.55
CA THR A 211 9.59 0.20 -1.59
C THR A 211 9.11 -0.12 -2.99
N VAL A 212 8.16 -1.06 -3.09
CA VAL A 212 7.48 -1.37 -4.35
C VAL A 212 6.28 -0.44 -4.47
N SER A 213 6.23 0.28 -5.56
CA SER A 213 5.18 1.24 -5.87
C SER A 213 4.69 1.04 -7.30
N SER A 214 3.52 1.57 -7.60
CA SER A 214 2.93 1.57 -8.93
C SER A 214 2.32 2.93 -9.22
N MET A 215 2.17 3.24 -10.48
CA MET A 215 1.46 4.43 -10.94
C MET A 215 -0.01 4.13 -11.32
N TRP A 216 -0.50 2.94 -11.00
CA TRP A 216 -1.88 2.48 -11.21
C TRP A 216 -2.59 2.28 -9.89
#